data_4141d948bb6d5bb62b31c48846801349
#
_entry.id   4141d948bb6d5bb62b31c48846801349
#
_cell.length_a   1.000
_cell.length_b   1.000
_cell.length_c   1.000
_cell.angle_alpha   90.00
_cell.angle_beta   90.00
_cell.angle_gamma   90.00
#
_symmetry.space_group_name_H-M   'P 1'
#
loop_
_entity.id
_entity.type
_entity.pdbx_description
1 polymer ?
#
loop_
_entity_poly.entity_id
_entity_poly.type
_entity_poly.pdbx_seq_one_letter_code
_entity_poly.pdbx_strand_id
1 'polypeptide(L)'
;SSRRRHTRYISVTGVQTCALPILSISHQGQFPAITISFNLAPGTALGEAVDAIQATVPSIGTPATIRGGFQGTAQAFQSSLASQPYLIAAALVVVYIVLGLLYESYIHPLTILSTLPSAGVGALLFLLLFGYDLSVIALIGIILLIGIVKKNGIMMVDFALTAERERGIPAEESIFEACILRFRPIMMTTMCAMLAGIPLMLGTGTGSELRRPLGLTMVGGLALSQLLTLFTTPVIYLYLDRLHRRFVKAPDAPAHAAPVN
;
A
#
# COMPACT_ATOMS: atom_id res chain seq x y z
N SER A 1 -9.20 -46.89 32.33
CA SER A 1 -8.96 -46.08 33.51
C SER A 1 -7.93 -45.00 33.16
N SER A 2 -8.42 -43.83 32.76
CA SER A 2 -7.61 -42.66 32.35
C SER A 2 -7.18 -41.90 33.61
N ARG A 3 -5.91 -41.98 33.98
CA ARG A 3 -5.32 -41.09 34.97
C ARG A 3 -4.93 -39.76 34.32
N ARG A 4 -5.76 -38.73 34.47
CA ARG A 4 -5.38 -37.33 34.23
C ARG A 4 -4.33 -36.94 35.28
N ARG A 5 -3.08 -36.75 34.85
CA ARG A 5 -2.05 -36.08 35.64
C ARG A 5 -2.35 -34.59 35.63
N HIS A 6 -2.81 -34.08 36.77
CA HIS A 6 -2.82 -32.63 37.03
C HIS A 6 -1.38 -32.17 37.20
N THR A 7 -0.89 -31.37 36.25
CA THR A 7 0.34 -30.59 36.45
C THR A 7 0.05 -29.54 37.51
N ARG A 8 0.53 -29.76 38.72
CA ARG A 8 0.54 -28.78 39.78
C ARG A 8 1.57 -27.69 39.39
N TYR A 9 1.11 -26.47 39.30
CA TYR A 9 2.01 -25.31 39.28
C TYR A 9 2.70 -25.24 40.64
N ILE A 10 3.96 -25.57 40.71
CA ILE A 10 4.79 -25.37 41.90
C ILE A 10 5.27 -23.94 41.86
N SER A 11 4.72 -23.07 42.72
CA SER A 11 5.31 -21.76 42.99
C SER A 11 6.67 -21.98 43.65
N VAL A 12 7.72 -21.57 42.95
CA VAL A 12 9.11 -21.69 43.44
C VAL A 12 9.38 -20.59 44.44
N THR A 13 9.09 -20.87 45.70
CA THR A 13 9.65 -20.13 46.84
C THR A 13 10.66 -21.06 47.50
N GLY A 14 11.94 -20.81 47.21
CA GLY A 14 13.04 -21.59 47.79
C GLY A 14 13.90 -22.23 46.68
N VAL A 15 15.19 -22.12 46.85
CA VAL A 15 16.23 -22.68 46.01
C VAL A 15 16.11 -24.21 45.94
N GLN A 16 15.21 -24.71 45.09
CA GLN A 16 15.29 -26.08 44.67
C GLN A 16 16.10 -26.12 43.38
N THR A 17 17.33 -26.57 43.49
CA THR A 17 18.10 -27.09 42.36
C THR A 17 17.46 -28.36 41.87
N CYS A 18 16.25 -28.26 41.28
CA CYS A 18 15.72 -29.30 40.47
C CYS A 18 16.44 -29.21 39.13
N ALA A 19 17.37 -30.08 38.91
CA ALA A 19 17.84 -30.37 37.55
C ALA A 19 16.60 -30.85 36.78
N LEU A 20 15.95 -29.91 36.04
CA LEU A 20 14.90 -30.26 35.12
C LEU A 20 15.56 -31.11 34.01
N PRO A 21 15.13 -32.38 33.81
CA PRO A 21 15.69 -33.16 32.73
C PRO A 21 15.36 -32.41 31.43
N ILE A 22 16.40 -32.09 30.69
CA ILE A 22 16.24 -31.50 29.35
C ILE A 22 15.69 -32.63 28.46
N LEU A 23 14.38 -32.58 28.20
CA LEU A 23 13.66 -33.58 27.42
C LEU A 23 13.89 -33.42 25.91
N SER A 24 14.18 -32.19 25.46
CA SER A 24 14.50 -31.91 24.06
C SER A 24 15.31 -30.63 23.96
N ILE A 25 16.28 -30.61 23.07
CA ILE A 25 17.03 -29.42 22.70
C ILE A 25 16.67 -29.14 21.25
N SER A 26 15.96 -28.03 21.02
CA SER A 26 15.69 -27.55 19.68
C SER A 26 16.91 -26.82 19.13
N HIS A 27 17.20 -27.00 17.84
CA HIS A 27 18.28 -26.32 17.14
C HIS A 27 17.70 -25.50 16.00
N GLN A 28 18.25 -24.34 15.78
CA GLN A 28 18.01 -23.53 14.61
C GLN A 28 19.33 -23.34 13.86
N GLY A 29 19.43 -23.99 12.71
CA GLY A 29 20.72 -24.18 12.06
C GLY A 29 21.65 -25.03 12.94
N GLN A 30 22.83 -24.52 13.28
CA GLN A 30 23.83 -25.22 14.09
C GLN A 30 23.81 -24.80 15.57
N PHE A 31 22.89 -23.91 15.98
CA PHE A 31 22.86 -23.38 17.34
C PHE A 31 21.63 -23.89 18.11
N PRO A 32 21.79 -24.21 19.41
CA PRO A 32 20.67 -24.50 20.27
C PRO A 32 19.76 -23.29 20.36
N ALA A 33 18.43 -23.49 20.22
CA ALA A 33 17.45 -22.43 20.22
C ALA A 33 16.26 -22.76 21.10
N ILE A 34 15.71 -21.74 21.78
CA ILE A 34 14.46 -21.82 22.52
C ILE A 34 13.44 -20.96 21.78
N THR A 35 12.35 -21.58 21.37
CA THR A 35 11.25 -20.85 20.72
C THR A 35 10.22 -20.45 21.75
N ILE A 36 9.97 -19.16 21.88
CA ILE A 36 8.91 -18.58 22.69
C ILE A 36 7.79 -18.18 21.75
N SER A 37 6.62 -18.85 21.84
CA SER A 37 5.45 -18.49 21.07
C SER A 37 4.53 -17.58 21.87
N PHE A 38 3.95 -16.61 21.19
CA PHE A 38 2.98 -15.68 21.80
C PHE A 38 1.78 -15.49 20.87
N ASN A 39 0.65 -15.18 21.46
CA ASN A 39 -0.55 -14.77 20.75
C ASN A 39 -0.83 -13.30 21.07
N LEU A 40 -1.34 -12.58 20.08
CA LEU A 40 -1.73 -11.19 20.26
C LEU A 40 -3.03 -11.09 21.05
N ALA A 41 -3.11 -10.11 21.93
CA ALA A 41 -4.37 -9.75 22.55
C ALA A 41 -5.31 -9.13 21.50
N PRO A 42 -6.64 -9.28 21.65
CA PRO A 42 -7.58 -8.62 20.76
C PRO A 42 -7.34 -7.11 20.70
N GLY A 43 -7.15 -6.56 19.51
CA GLY A 43 -6.89 -5.14 19.29
C GLY A 43 -5.43 -4.69 19.39
N THR A 44 -4.48 -5.63 19.51
CA THR A 44 -3.04 -5.30 19.51
C THR A 44 -2.43 -5.61 18.16
N ALA A 45 -1.68 -4.64 17.59
CA ALA A 45 -0.96 -4.83 16.34
C ALA A 45 0.24 -5.75 16.48
N LEU A 46 0.51 -6.57 15.46
CA LEU A 46 1.73 -7.38 15.44
C LEU A 46 3.00 -6.53 15.49
N GLY A 47 2.99 -5.35 14.85
CA GLY A 47 4.10 -4.41 14.89
C GLY A 47 4.38 -3.90 16.30
N GLU A 48 3.35 -3.49 17.03
CA GLU A 48 3.45 -3.02 18.42
C GLU A 48 4.02 -4.11 19.34
N ALA A 49 3.57 -5.35 19.18
CA ALA A 49 4.10 -6.47 19.93
C ALA A 49 5.58 -6.74 19.62
N VAL A 50 5.97 -6.66 18.35
CA VAL A 50 7.37 -6.81 17.93
C VAL A 50 8.25 -5.71 18.52
N ASP A 51 7.79 -4.47 18.46
CA ASP A 51 8.53 -3.31 19.01
C ASP A 51 8.65 -3.40 20.53
N ALA A 52 7.58 -3.80 21.23
CA ALA A 52 7.59 -4.02 22.68
C ALA A 52 8.59 -5.12 23.08
N ILE A 53 8.62 -6.24 22.33
CA ILE A 53 9.60 -7.32 22.57
C ILE A 53 11.02 -6.81 22.37
N GLN A 54 11.28 -6.09 21.27
CA GLN A 54 12.61 -5.55 20.98
C GLN A 54 13.07 -4.54 22.02
N ALA A 55 12.16 -3.71 22.53
CA ALA A 55 12.47 -2.76 23.60
C ALA A 55 12.73 -3.45 24.95
N THR A 56 12.08 -4.61 25.19
CA THR A 56 12.21 -5.34 26.46
C THR A 56 13.47 -6.17 26.53
N VAL A 57 13.94 -6.75 25.41
CA VAL A 57 15.14 -7.61 25.38
C VAL A 57 16.39 -6.95 26.01
N PRO A 58 16.75 -5.68 25.70
CA PRO A 58 17.87 -5.01 26.35
C PRO A 58 17.65 -4.76 27.85
N SER A 59 16.40 -4.51 28.27
CA SER A 59 16.07 -4.19 29.67
C SER A 59 16.22 -5.38 30.62
N ILE A 60 16.13 -6.61 30.10
CA ILE A 60 16.29 -7.85 30.86
C ILE A 60 17.77 -8.19 31.11
N GLY A 61 18.70 -7.45 30.46
CA GLY A 61 20.14 -7.71 30.61
C GLY A 61 20.60 -9.00 29.91
N THR A 62 20.02 -9.32 28.76
CA THR A 62 20.39 -10.50 27.95
C THR A 62 21.87 -10.46 27.58
N PRO A 63 22.67 -11.53 27.83
CA PRO A 63 24.05 -11.59 27.45
C PRO A 63 24.23 -11.42 25.93
N ALA A 64 25.30 -10.78 25.49
CA ALA A 64 25.60 -10.54 24.07
C ALA A 64 25.78 -11.85 23.25
N THR A 65 25.94 -12.97 23.92
CA THR A 65 26.02 -14.31 23.32
C THR A 65 24.65 -14.86 22.88
N ILE A 66 23.54 -14.33 23.44
CA ILE A 66 22.18 -14.74 23.10
C ILE A 66 21.66 -13.81 21.99
N ARG A 67 21.32 -14.39 20.85
CA ARG A 67 20.71 -13.67 19.74
C ARG A 67 19.23 -14.00 19.67
N GLY A 68 18.38 -12.99 19.84
CA GLY A 68 16.94 -13.10 19.59
C GLY A 68 16.62 -12.85 18.12
N GLY A 69 15.66 -13.59 17.60
CA GLY A 69 15.12 -13.38 16.24
C GLY A 69 13.67 -13.77 16.18
N PHE A 70 12.92 -13.14 15.28
CA PHE A 70 11.53 -13.47 15.05
C PHE A 70 11.40 -14.56 14.00
N GLN A 71 10.36 -15.40 14.14
CA GLN A 71 10.03 -16.46 13.21
C GLN A 71 8.55 -16.44 12.84
N GLY A 72 8.19 -17.15 11.77
CA GLY A 72 6.82 -17.25 11.31
C GLY A 72 6.25 -15.91 10.82
N THR A 73 5.04 -15.58 11.25
CA THR A 73 4.33 -14.38 10.82
C THR A 73 5.02 -13.08 11.21
N ALA A 74 5.69 -13.03 12.35
CA ALA A 74 6.43 -11.86 12.81
C ALA A 74 7.68 -11.58 11.93
N GLN A 75 8.39 -12.63 11.53
CA GLN A 75 9.51 -12.50 10.59
C GLN A 75 9.03 -12.04 9.20
N ALA A 76 7.95 -12.64 8.69
CA ALA A 76 7.36 -12.24 7.41
C ALA A 76 6.89 -10.78 7.44
N PHE A 77 6.33 -10.32 8.55
CA PHE A 77 5.92 -8.93 8.75
C PHE A 77 7.13 -7.98 8.69
N GLN A 78 8.18 -8.26 9.45
CA GLN A 78 9.38 -7.43 9.45
C GLN A 78 10.08 -7.38 8.08
N SER A 79 10.24 -8.53 7.43
CA SER A 79 10.87 -8.58 6.09
C SER A 79 10.03 -7.85 5.04
N SER A 80 8.70 -7.93 5.14
CA SER A 80 7.79 -7.18 4.25
C SER A 80 7.90 -5.68 4.48
N LEU A 81 7.89 -5.22 5.74
CA LEU A 81 8.05 -3.79 6.05
C LEU A 81 9.39 -3.25 5.58
N ALA A 82 10.48 -3.99 5.77
CA ALA A 82 11.82 -3.55 5.36
C ALA A 82 11.97 -3.44 3.83
N SER A 83 11.36 -4.32 3.07
CA SER A 83 11.42 -4.32 1.60
C SER A 83 10.37 -3.43 0.94
N GLN A 84 9.28 -3.10 1.63
CA GLN A 84 8.16 -2.33 1.10
C GLN A 84 8.55 -0.99 0.44
N PRO A 85 9.33 -0.10 1.07
CA PRO A 85 9.68 1.18 0.47
C PRO A 85 10.47 1.01 -0.82
N TYR A 86 11.34 0.01 -0.89
CA TYR A 86 12.12 -0.28 -2.10
C TYR A 86 11.23 -0.78 -3.24
N LEU A 87 10.25 -1.65 -2.92
CA LEU A 87 9.29 -2.16 -3.90
C LEU A 87 8.39 -1.04 -4.44
N ILE A 88 7.89 -0.18 -3.57
CA ILE A 88 7.08 0.98 -3.97
C ILE A 88 7.91 1.94 -4.84
N ALA A 89 9.13 2.26 -4.42
CA ALA A 89 10.02 3.13 -5.20
C ALA A 89 10.34 2.52 -6.57
N ALA A 90 10.68 1.24 -6.63
CA ALA A 90 10.93 0.54 -7.89
C ALA A 90 9.69 0.56 -8.80
N ALA A 91 8.50 0.27 -8.26
CA ALA A 91 7.25 0.33 -9.01
C ALA A 91 6.97 1.73 -9.57
N LEU A 92 7.20 2.78 -8.78
CA LEU A 92 7.03 4.17 -9.21
C LEU A 92 8.00 4.53 -10.34
N VAL A 93 9.28 4.15 -10.21
CA VAL A 93 10.29 4.39 -11.25
C VAL A 93 9.94 3.68 -12.55
N VAL A 94 9.59 2.38 -12.49
CA VAL A 94 9.20 1.62 -13.67
C VAL A 94 7.99 2.25 -14.36
N VAL A 95 6.96 2.61 -13.59
CA VAL A 95 5.77 3.27 -14.16
C VAL A 95 6.10 4.63 -14.75
N TYR A 96 6.97 5.42 -14.10
CA TYR A 96 7.42 6.70 -14.64
C TYR A 96 8.13 6.54 -15.98
N ILE A 97 9.05 5.56 -16.09
CA ILE A 97 9.77 5.27 -17.34
C ILE A 97 8.80 4.83 -18.43
N VAL A 98 7.91 3.87 -18.15
CA VAL A 98 6.95 3.37 -19.13
C VAL A 98 6.01 4.47 -19.63
N LEU A 99 5.48 5.29 -18.73
CA LEU A 99 4.62 6.40 -19.10
C LEU A 99 5.40 7.51 -19.85
N GLY A 100 6.64 7.77 -19.45
CA GLY A 100 7.51 8.72 -20.14
C GLY A 100 7.80 8.32 -21.60
N LEU A 101 8.05 7.03 -21.81
CA LEU A 101 8.22 6.47 -23.17
C LEU A 101 6.92 6.50 -23.98
N LEU A 102 5.78 6.18 -23.33
CA LEU A 102 4.47 6.14 -24.00
C LEU A 102 4.00 7.53 -24.44
N TYR A 103 4.17 8.54 -23.60
CA TYR A 103 3.69 9.89 -23.86
C TYR A 103 4.74 10.82 -24.47
N GLU A 104 5.98 10.35 -24.62
CA GLU A 104 7.11 11.17 -25.12
C GLU A 104 7.24 12.50 -24.32
N SER A 105 6.97 12.45 -23.03
CA SER A 105 6.95 13.62 -22.15
C SER A 105 7.37 13.25 -20.75
N TYR A 106 8.10 14.15 -20.08
CA TYR A 106 8.53 13.97 -18.68
C TYR A 106 7.48 14.45 -17.68
N ILE A 107 6.52 15.27 -18.09
CA ILE A 107 5.56 15.97 -17.22
C ILE A 107 4.30 15.18 -17.02
N HIS A 108 3.74 14.59 -18.07
CA HIS A 108 2.51 13.82 -17.99
C HIS A 108 2.59 12.58 -17.07
N PRO A 109 3.70 11.84 -17.02
CA PRO A 109 3.86 10.78 -16.00
C PRO A 109 3.80 11.30 -14.57
N LEU A 110 4.35 12.51 -14.32
CA LEU A 110 4.31 13.12 -12.99
C LEU A 110 2.87 13.48 -12.57
N THR A 111 2.05 13.96 -13.50
CA THR A 111 0.63 14.22 -13.28
C THR A 111 -0.10 12.95 -12.81
N ILE A 112 0.15 11.83 -13.50
CA ILE A 112 -0.48 10.55 -13.17
C ILE A 112 0.01 10.02 -11.82
N LEU A 113 1.31 10.13 -11.53
CA LEU A 113 1.89 9.69 -10.26
C LEU A 113 1.42 10.52 -9.07
N SER A 114 1.09 11.78 -9.26
CA SER A 114 0.60 12.67 -8.20
C SER A 114 -0.77 12.25 -7.61
N THR A 115 -1.51 11.38 -8.31
CA THR A 115 -2.78 10.85 -7.82
C THR A 115 -2.62 9.70 -6.82
N LEU A 116 -1.41 9.09 -6.72
CA LEU A 116 -1.18 7.93 -5.86
C LEU A 116 -1.26 8.20 -4.35
N PRO A 117 -0.73 9.32 -3.82
CA PRO A 117 -0.82 9.60 -2.39
C PRO A 117 -2.25 9.61 -1.86
N SER A 118 -3.21 10.06 -2.68
CA SER A 118 -4.63 10.11 -2.31
C SER A 118 -5.22 8.73 -2.02
N ALA A 119 -4.82 7.73 -2.79
CA ALA A 119 -5.26 6.35 -2.60
C ALA A 119 -4.68 5.73 -1.32
N GLY A 120 -3.40 5.98 -1.05
CA GLY A 120 -2.74 5.54 0.18
C GLY A 120 -3.38 6.14 1.43
N VAL A 121 -3.64 7.43 1.42
CA VAL A 121 -4.34 8.12 2.52
C VAL A 121 -5.74 7.55 2.73
N GLY A 122 -6.47 7.26 1.65
CA GLY A 122 -7.80 6.65 1.74
C GLY A 122 -7.78 5.27 2.38
N ALA A 123 -6.83 4.43 1.99
CA ALA A 123 -6.67 3.10 2.55
C ALA A 123 -6.33 3.15 4.05
N LEU A 124 -5.39 3.99 4.44
CA LEU A 124 -4.99 4.15 5.83
C LEU A 124 -6.11 4.74 6.71
N LEU A 125 -6.85 5.71 6.18
CA LEU A 125 -7.98 6.32 6.89
C LEU A 125 -9.09 5.30 7.17
N PHE A 126 -9.40 4.42 6.21
CA PHE A 126 -10.40 3.37 6.43
C PHE A 126 -9.91 2.31 7.42
N LEU A 127 -8.64 1.91 7.38
CA LEU A 127 -8.08 1.01 8.39
C LEU A 127 -8.22 1.61 9.79
N LEU A 128 -7.84 2.87 9.97
CA LEU A 128 -7.97 3.60 11.23
C LEU A 128 -9.43 3.69 11.71
N LEU A 129 -10.35 4.02 10.81
CA LEU A 129 -11.77 4.20 11.13
C LEU A 129 -12.42 2.89 11.64
N PHE A 130 -12.00 1.76 11.08
CA PHE A 130 -12.51 0.45 11.45
C PHE A 130 -11.65 -0.27 12.52
N GLY A 131 -10.61 0.39 13.04
CA GLY A 131 -9.76 -0.15 14.10
C GLY A 131 -8.91 -1.35 13.67
N TYR A 132 -8.51 -1.40 12.40
CA TYR A 132 -7.60 -2.41 11.89
C TYR A 132 -6.19 -1.85 11.75
N ASP A 133 -5.22 -2.64 12.19
CA ASP A 133 -3.81 -2.29 12.08
C ASP A 133 -3.25 -2.51 10.68
N LEU A 134 -2.11 -1.88 10.42
CA LEU A 134 -1.37 -2.04 9.18
C LEU A 134 -0.69 -3.41 9.13
N SER A 135 -1.45 -4.43 8.74
CA SER A 135 -0.95 -5.80 8.55
C SER A 135 -0.25 -5.98 7.20
N VAL A 136 0.49 -7.10 7.04
CA VAL A 136 1.07 -7.49 5.73
C VAL A 136 0.00 -7.56 4.64
N ILE A 137 -1.19 -8.04 4.99
CA ILE A 137 -2.32 -8.15 4.06
C ILE A 137 -2.85 -6.77 3.66
N ALA A 138 -2.91 -5.82 4.61
CA ALA A 138 -3.27 -4.44 4.32
C ALA A 138 -2.25 -3.78 3.38
N LEU A 139 -0.94 -4.05 3.57
CA LEU A 139 0.12 -3.57 2.66
C LEU A 139 -0.04 -4.13 1.24
N ILE A 140 -0.36 -5.42 1.10
CA ILE A 140 -0.68 -6.02 -0.21
C ILE A 140 -1.87 -5.31 -0.84
N GLY A 141 -2.91 -4.99 -0.05
CA GLY A 141 -4.06 -4.21 -0.50
C GLY A 141 -3.69 -2.83 -1.03
N ILE A 142 -2.78 -2.13 -0.37
CA ILE A 142 -2.28 -0.82 -0.81
C ILE A 142 -1.51 -0.93 -2.14
N ILE A 143 -0.67 -1.95 -2.31
CA ILE A 143 0.06 -2.18 -3.58
C ILE A 143 -0.93 -2.45 -4.72
N LEU A 144 -1.92 -3.30 -4.49
CA LEU A 144 -2.96 -3.61 -5.46
C LEU A 144 -3.75 -2.35 -5.84
N LEU A 145 -4.09 -1.53 -4.84
CA LEU A 145 -4.80 -0.26 -5.02
C LEU A 145 -4.02 0.71 -5.91
N ILE A 146 -2.71 0.81 -5.73
CA ILE A 146 -1.83 1.62 -6.58
C ILE A 146 -2.02 1.25 -8.06
N GLY A 147 -2.08 -0.04 -8.38
CA GLY A 147 -2.30 -0.52 -9.75
C GLY A 147 -3.64 -0.10 -10.33
N ILE A 148 -4.72 -0.23 -9.55
CA ILE A 148 -6.08 0.10 -10.00
C ILE A 148 -6.28 1.60 -10.18
N VAL A 149 -5.80 2.42 -9.24
CA VAL A 149 -5.97 3.88 -9.27
C VAL A 149 -5.21 4.51 -10.44
N LYS A 150 -4.00 4.03 -10.75
CA LYS A 150 -3.23 4.53 -11.91
C LYS A 150 -4.02 4.42 -13.21
N LYS A 151 -4.77 3.33 -13.42
CA LYS A 151 -5.57 3.13 -14.63
C LYS A 151 -6.52 4.30 -14.87
N ASN A 152 -7.16 4.82 -13.83
CA ASN A 152 -8.10 5.93 -13.95
C ASN A 152 -7.41 7.24 -14.37
N GLY A 153 -6.27 7.55 -13.72
CA GLY A 153 -5.45 8.71 -14.08
C GLY A 153 -4.91 8.64 -15.51
N ILE A 154 -4.37 7.48 -15.90
CA ILE A 154 -3.85 7.23 -17.23
C ILE A 154 -4.95 7.46 -18.28
N MET A 155 -6.13 6.87 -18.09
CA MET A 155 -7.23 6.95 -19.05
C MET A 155 -7.74 8.39 -19.26
N MET A 156 -7.69 9.22 -18.22
CA MET A 156 -8.10 10.63 -18.29
C MET A 156 -7.05 11.47 -19.02
N VAL A 157 -5.79 11.34 -18.63
CA VAL A 157 -4.68 12.12 -19.22
C VAL A 157 -4.44 11.72 -20.67
N ASP A 158 -4.51 10.43 -20.99
CA ASP A 158 -4.37 9.91 -22.36
C ASP A 158 -5.38 10.52 -23.32
N PHE A 159 -6.64 10.56 -22.92
CA PHE A 159 -7.68 11.17 -23.72
C PHE A 159 -7.49 12.67 -23.90
N ALA A 160 -7.08 13.37 -22.84
CA ALA A 160 -6.80 14.82 -22.92
C ALA A 160 -5.64 15.11 -23.88
N LEU A 161 -4.54 14.34 -23.80
CA LEU A 161 -3.39 14.49 -24.69
C LEU A 161 -3.73 14.17 -26.15
N THR A 162 -4.52 13.12 -26.39
CA THR A 162 -4.96 12.79 -27.74
C THR A 162 -5.80 13.91 -28.32
N ALA A 163 -6.74 14.47 -27.55
CA ALA A 163 -7.56 15.61 -27.99
C ALA A 163 -6.71 16.86 -28.27
N GLU A 164 -5.71 17.15 -27.45
CA GLU A 164 -4.78 18.28 -27.63
C GLU A 164 -3.92 18.10 -28.91
N ARG A 165 -3.38 16.88 -29.12
CA ARG A 165 -2.49 16.61 -30.27
C ARG A 165 -3.24 16.48 -31.60
N GLU A 166 -4.39 15.82 -31.63
CA GLU A 166 -5.12 15.56 -32.88
C GLU A 166 -6.01 16.73 -33.29
N ARG A 167 -6.64 17.41 -32.32
CA ARG A 167 -7.61 18.49 -32.61
C ARG A 167 -7.06 19.88 -32.37
N GLY A 168 -5.88 20.00 -31.79
CA GLY A 168 -5.23 21.30 -31.51
C GLY A 168 -6.00 22.16 -30.51
N ILE A 169 -6.83 21.54 -29.64
CA ILE A 169 -7.63 22.24 -28.64
C ILE A 169 -6.73 22.66 -27.46
N PRO A 170 -7.00 23.80 -26.80
CA PRO A 170 -6.23 24.20 -25.62
C PRO A 170 -6.37 23.18 -24.48
N ALA A 171 -5.31 23.01 -23.70
CA ALA A 171 -5.25 22.03 -22.60
C ALA A 171 -6.43 22.10 -21.62
N GLU A 172 -6.97 23.31 -21.38
CA GLU A 172 -8.10 23.55 -20.48
C GLU A 172 -9.41 22.93 -21.00
N GLU A 173 -9.67 23.08 -22.28
CA GLU A 173 -10.85 22.52 -22.95
C GLU A 173 -10.69 21.00 -23.14
N SER A 174 -9.50 20.57 -23.50
CA SER A 174 -9.13 19.16 -23.69
C SER A 174 -9.34 18.34 -22.41
N ILE A 175 -8.86 18.81 -21.25
CA ILE A 175 -9.03 18.09 -19.99
C ILE A 175 -10.49 18.12 -19.50
N PHE A 176 -11.22 19.19 -19.76
CA PHE A 176 -12.64 19.28 -19.43
C PHE A 176 -13.45 18.26 -20.24
N GLU A 177 -13.23 18.18 -21.54
CA GLU A 177 -13.86 17.18 -22.41
C GLU A 177 -13.50 15.76 -21.97
N ALA A 178 -12.22 15.51 -21.63
CA ALA A 178 -11.76 14.24 -21.09
C ALA A 178 -12.53 13.85 -19.81
N CYS A 179 -12.71 14.78 -18.90
CA CYS A 179 -13.46 14.54 -17.66
C CYS A 179 -14.90 14.13 -17.93
N ILE A 180 -15.60 14.79 -18.87
CA ILE A 180 -16.99 14.49 -19.19
C ILE A 180 -17.12 13.12 -19.88
N LEU A 181 -16.34 12.89 -20.92
CA LEU A 181 -16.45 11.68 -21.74
C LEU A 181 -15.95 10.42 -21.02
N ARG A 182 -14.91 10.56 -20.19
CA ARG A 182 -14.32 9.45 -19.45
C ARG A 182 -14.93 9.23 -18.07
N PHE A 183 -15.82 10.10 -17.60
CA PHE A 183 -16.49 9.94 -16.31
C PHE A 183 -17.21 8.61 -16.18
N ARG A 184 -18.05 8.24 -17.14
CA ARG A 184 -18.81 6.98 -17.12
C ARG A 184 -17.91 5.73 -17.07
N PRO A 185 -16.94 5.53 -18.00
CA PRO A 185 -16.03 4.38 -17.95
C PRO A 185 -15.24 4.26 -16.64
N ILE A 186 -14.75 5.38 -16.12
CA ILE A 186 -14.00 5.42 -14.87
C ILE A 186 -14.90 5.03 -13.69
N MET A 187 -16.10 5.60 -13.61
CA MET A 187 -17.06 5.24 -12.56
C MET A 187 -17.48 3.78 -12.61
N MET A 188 -17.77 3.24 -13.78
CA MET A 188 -18.13 1.82 -13.93
C MET A 188 -17.03 0.89 -13.42
N THR A 189 -15.79 1.12 -13.84
CA THR A 189 -14.66 0.25 -13.44
C THR A 189 -14.33 0.38 -11.95
N THR A 190 -14.42 1.57 -11.38
CA THR A 190 -14.17 1.79 -9.96
C THR A 190 -15.28 1.20 -9.10
N MET A 191 -16.56 1.37 -9.50
CA MET A 191 -17.68 0.76 -8.79
C MET A 191 -17.62 -0.76 -8.83
N CYS A 192 -17.27 -1.37 -9.96
CA CYS A 192 -17.05 -2.82 -10.04
C CYS A 192 -15.96 -3.29 -9.08
N ALA A 193 -14.83 -2.58 -9.02
CA ALA A 193 -13.74 -2.91 -8.13
C ALA A 193 -14.12 -2.72 -6.64
N MET A 194 -14.87 -1.66 -6.32
CA MET A 194 -15.40 -1.44 -4.96
C MET A 194 -16.39 -2.53 -4.56
N LEU A 195 -17.33 -2.88 -5.43
CA LEU A 195 -18.30 -3.95 -5.18
C LEU A 195 -17.62 -5.31 -4.98
N ALA A 196 -16.53 -5.58 -5.70
CA ALA A 196 -15.70 -6.77 -5.48
C ALA A 196 -15.00 -6.76 -4.10
N GLY A 197 -14.67 -5.59 -3.57
CA GLY A 197 -14.08 -5.42 -2.24
C GLY A 197 -15.07 -5.60 -1.08
N ILE A 198 -16.36 -5.31 -1.28
CA ILE A 198 -17.39 -5.39 -0.23
C ILE A 198 -17.50 -6.78 0.40
N PRO A 199 -17.59 -7.90 -0.35
CA PRO A 199 -17.67 -9.23 0.25
C PRO A 199 -16.40 -9.59 1.02
N LEU A 200 -15.23 -9.07 0.63
CA LEU A 200 -13.99 -9.23 1.39
C LEU A 200 -14.04 -8.46 2.71
N MET A 201 -14.57 -7.25 2.70
CA MET A 201 -14.73 -6.39 3.87
C MET A 201 -15.73 -6.95 4.88
N LEU A 202 -16.86 -7.48 4.40
CA LEU A 202 -17.95 -8.02 5.23
C LEU A 202 -17.77 -9.51 5.56
N GLY A 203 -16.75 -10.16 5.03
CA GLY A 203 -16.50 -11.59 5.21
C GLY A 203 -16.50 -12.01 6.68
N THR A 204 -17.25 -13.08 7.00
CA THR A 204 -17.31 -13.70 8.32
C THR A 204 -16.78 -15.12 8.24
N GLY A 205 -16.40 -15.70 9.38
CA GLY A 205 -15.90 -17.07 9.49
C GLY A 205 -14.37 -17.15 9.52
N THR A 206 -13.86 -18.38 9.44
CA THR A 206 -12.42 -18.68 9.51
C THR A 206 -11.65 -17.99 8.39
N GLY A 207 -10.57 -17.29 8.73
CA GLY A 207 -9.74 -16.52 7.79
C GLY A 207 -10.32 -15.15 7.40
N SER A 208 -11.41 -14.69 8.04
CA SER A 208 -11.92 -13.34 7.82
C SER A 208 -10.96 -12.28 8.31
N GLU A 209 -10.18 -12.56 9.34
CA GLU A 209 -9.15 -11.67 9.90
C GLU A 209 -8.10 -11.24 8.85
N LEU A 210 -7.77 -12.13 7.92
CA LEU A 210 -6.84 -11.83 6.84
C LEU A 210 -7.52 -11.09 5.66
N ARG A 211 -8.79 -11.41 5.36
CA ARG A 211 -9.50 -10.85 4.21
C ARG A 211 -10.09 -9.46 4.47
N ARG A 212 -10.54 -9.19 5.70
CA ARG A 212 -11.15 -7.90 6.06
C ARG A 212 -10.20 -6.70 5.86
N PRO A 213 -8.94 -6.71 6.35
CA PRO A 213 -8.02 -5.61 6.09
C PRO A 213 -7.79 -5.35 4.60
N LEU A 214 -7.72 -6.41 3.78
CA LEU A 214 -7.60 -6.29 2.32
C LEU A 214 -8.84 -5.61 1.71
N GLY A 215 -10.03 -6.05 2.08
CA GLY A 215 -11.29 -5.45 1.62
C GLY A 215 -11.43 -3.99 2.03
N LEU A 216 -11.10 -3.67 3.27
CA LEU A 216 -11.13 -2.30 3.81
C LEU A 216 -10.17 -1.36 3.09
N THR A 217 -8.92 -1.79 2.86
CA THR A 217 -7.93 -0.98 2.11
C THR A 217 -8.38 -0.74 0.69
N MET A 218 -8.92 -1.76 0.01
CA MET A 218 -9.42 -1.63 -1.36
C MET A 218 -10.62 -0.68 -1.44
N VAL A 219 -11.66 -0.90 -0.64
CA VAL A 219 -12.88 -0.10 -0.69
C VAL A 219 -12.61 1.34 -0.26
N GLY A 220 -11.93 1.52 0.87
CA GLY A 220 -11.59 2.85 1.40
C GLY A 220 -10.67 3.64 0.49
N GLY A 221 -9.62 2.97 0.00
CA GLY A 221 -8.67 3.59 -0.91
C GLY A 221 -9.30 3.97 -2.25
N LEU A 222 -10.15 3.10 -2.83
CA LEU A 222 -10.86 3.41 -4.08
C LEU A 222 -11.89 4.52 -3.90
N ALA A 223 -12.67 4.51 -2.82
CA ALA A 223 -13.68 5.52 -2.56
C ALA A 223 -13.07 6.93 -2.45
N LEU A 224 -12.06 7.09 -1.59
CA LEU A 224 -11.40 8.37 -1.40
C LEU A 224 -10.58 8.78 -2.63
N SER A 225 -9.85 7.84 -3.22
CA SER A 225 -9.08 8.10 -4.43
C SER A 225 -9.97 8.51 -5.60
N GLN A 226 -11.14 7.91 -5.76
CA GLN A 226 -12.08 8.27 -6.83
C GLN A 226 -12.53 9.72 -6.70
N LEU A 227 -12.93 10.14 -5.49
CA LEU A 227 -13.33 11.52 -5.23
C LEU A 227 -12.17 12.49 -5.50
N LEU A 228 -11.00 12.21 -4.94
CA LEU A 228 -9.84 13.09 -5.09
C LEU A 228 -9.33 13.11 -6.54
N THR A 229 -9.25 11.98 -7.23
CA THR A 229 -8.72 11.90 -8.60
C THR A 229 -9.57 12.72 -9.58
N LEU A 230 -10.89 12.72 -9.43
CA LEU A 230 -11.77 13.52 -10.28
C LEU A 230 -11.49 15.02 -10.20
N PHE A 231 -11.09 15.51 -9.04
CA PHE A 231 -10.77 16.93 -8.85
C PHE A 231 -9.29 17.25 -9.01
N THR A 232 -8.43 16.36 -8.50
CA THR A 232 -6.98 16.61 -8.42
C THR A 232 -6.31 16.44 -9.79
N THR A 233 -6.72 15.44 -10.58
CA THR A 233 -6.08 15.17 -11.89
C THR A 233 -6.22 16.34 -12.85
N PRO A 234 -7.41 16.95 -13.07
CA PRO A 234 -7.55 18.12 -13.94
C PRO A 234 -6.73 19.32 -13.45
N VAL A 235 -6.75 19.57 -12.14
CA VAL A 235 -6.03 20.70 -11.55
C VAL A 235 -4.52 20.55 -11.72
N ILE A 236 -3.99 19.37 -11.42
CA ILE A 236 -2.55 19.11 -11.56
C ILE A 236 -2.13 19.12 -13.03
N TYR A 237 -2.95 18.57 -13.93
CA TYR A 237 -2.70 18.63 -15.36
C TYR A 237 -2.53 20.05 -15.85
N LEU A 238 -3.47 20.94 -15.53
CA LEU A 238 -3.42 22.35 -15.90
C LEU A 238 -2.26 23.09 -15.25
N TYR A 239 -1.97 22.80 -13.99
CA TYR A 239 -0.86 23.43 -13.28
C TYR A 239 0.49 23.06 -13.89
N LEU A 240 0.69 21.77 -14.21
CA LEU A 240 1.92 21.29 -14.83
C LEU A 240 2.05 21.74 -16.29
N ASP A 241 0.96 21.82 -17.06
CA ASP A 241 0.98 22.40 -18.40
C ASP A 241 1.38 23.86 -18.37
N ARG A 242 0.80 24.68 -17.46
CA ARG A 242 1.22 26.08 -17.29
C ARG A 242 2.68 26.21 -16.87
N LEU A 243 3.15 25.30 -16.00
CA LEU A 243 4.56 25.26 -15.58
C LEU A 243 5.47 24.91 -16.76
N HIS A 244 5.08 23.92 -17.57
CA HIS A 244 5.81 23.54 -18.77
C HIS A 244 5.95 24.67 -19.77
N ARG A 245 4.86 25.36 -20.09
CA ARG A 245 4.87 26.52 -20.99
C ARG A 245 5.70 27.69 -20.46
N ARG A 246 5.93 27.76 -19.15
CA ARG A 246 6.77 28.77 -18.52
C ARG A 246 8.27 28.48 -18.64
N PHE A 247 8.64 27.18 -18.64
CA PHE A 247 10.03 26.74 -18.76
C PHE A 247 10.46 26.44 -20.19
N VAL A 248 9.57 25.97 -21.03
CA VAL A 248 9.78 25.79 -22.44
C VAL A 248 9.25 27.01 -23.16
N LYS A 249 10.11 28.03 -23.36
CA LYS A 249 9.82 29.19 -24.22
C LYS A 249 9.38 28.66 -25.58
N ALA A 250 8.15 28.94 -26.00
CA ALA A 250 7.55 28.41 -27.21
C ALA A 250 8.49 28.56 -28.39
N PRO A 251 8.72 27.53 -29.21
CA PRO A 251 9.19 27.73 -30.57
C PRO A 251 8.08 28.49 -31.30
N ASP A 252 8.44 29.56 -31.95
CA ASP A 252 7.56 30.42 -32.74
C ASP A 252 6.59 29.58 -33.57
N ALA A 253 5.30 29.81 -33.38
CA ALA A 253 4.26 29.23 -34.23
C ALA A 253 4.58 29.58 -35.67
N PRO A 254 4.57 28.62 -36.61
CA PRO A 254 4.70 28.96 -38.01
C PRO A 254 3.56 29.90 -38.39
N ALA A 255 3.94 31.07 -38.84
CA ALA A 255 3.02 32.08 -39.36
C ALA A 255 2.08 31.40 -40.38
N HIS A 256 0.80 31.37 -40.06
CA HIS A 256 -0.24 30.93 -40.96
C HIS A 256 -0.02 31.59 -42.31
N ALA A 257 0.18 30.75 -43.35
CA ALA A 257 0.21 31.19 -44.70
C ALA A 257 -1.05 32.00 -45.01
N ALA A 258 -0.83 33.20 -45.54
CA ALA A 258 -1.89 34.07 -46.01
C ALA A 258 -2.78 33.33 -47.02
N PRO A 259 -4.08 33.63 -47.08
CA PRO A 259 -4.97 33.05 -48.07
C PRO A 259 -4.51 33.50 -49.46
N VAL A 260 -4.24 32.50 -50.29
CA VAL A 260 -4.03 32.72 -51.72
C VAL A 260 -5.38 33.07 -52.33
N ASN A 261 -5.49 34.27 -52.87
CA ASN A 261 -6.63 34.73 -53.67
C ASN A 261 -6.84 33.88 -54.91
#